data_ae40e9b4e5d8fdd11d3a830b0d4cbc60
#
_entry.id   ae40e9b4e5d8fdd11d3a830b0d4cbc60
#
_cell.length_a   1.000
_cell.length_b   1.000
_cell.length_c   1.000
_cell.angle_alpha   90.00
_cell.angle_beta   90.00
_cell.angle_gamma   90.00
#
_symmetry.space_group_name_H-M   'P 1'
#
loop_
_entity.id
_entity.type
_entity.pdbx_description
1 polymer ?
#
loop_
_entity_poly.entity_id
_entity_poly.type
_entity_poly.pdbx_seq_one_letter_code
_entity_poly.pdbx_strand_id
1 'polypeptide(L)'
;MHTVLQSCKSKKKPLDQSSLQLLVDEYIHRWGDSYKLEDQWWGDKKLTWEEAIARAWKSRLSHGKMHGHQCRVANKLHEGLEVTLADKTQPEDFKDFQSVYDWVQSIVARVKGLGATTAYDVARRLGAWLRLEPVVVYLHAGTASGARKFGVEGEIASLSAFPKEVQLLGATHAENFLCIYKNQISCSAAQHVSAADG
;
A
#
# COMPACT_ATOMS: atom_id res chain seq x y z
N MET A 1 39.64 -35.65 12.44
CA MET A 1 39.66 -34.20 12.57
C MET A 1 38.35 -33.67 11.99
N HIS A 2 37.38 -33.36 12.85
CA HIS A 2 36.07 -32.81 12.43
C HIS A 2 36.10 -31.30 12.70
N THR A 3 36.15 -30.52 11.63
CA THR A 3 36.08 -29.06 11.72
C THR A 3 34.61 -28.66 11.80
N VAL A 4 34.20 -28.20 12.98
CA VAL A 4 32.85 -27.66 13.22
C VAL A 4 32.79 -26.25 12.62
N LEU A 5 32.02 -26.06 11.57
CA LEU A 5 31.68 -24.75 11.04
C LEU A 5 30.71 -24.05 12.00
N GLN A 6 31.23 -23.14 12.81
CA GLN A 6 30.41 -22.22 13.60
C GLN A 6 29.68 -21.23 12.66
N SER A 7 28.38 -21.44 12.53
CA SER A 7 27.45 -20.45 11.90
C SER A 7 27.41 -19.21 12.76
N CYS A 8 28.02 -18.13 12.28
CA CYS A 8 27.96 -16.81 12.88
C CYS A 8 26.56 -16.21 12.63
N LYS A 9 25.57 -16.55 13.47
CA LYS A 9 24.30 -15.84 13.53
C LYS A 9 24.55 -14.49 14.16
N SER A 10 24.72 -13.44 13.34
CA SER A 10 24.73 -12.07 13.83
C SER A 10 23.34 -11.79 14.44
N LYS A 11 23.25 -11.71 15.75
CA LYS A 11 22.08 -11.23 16.48
C LYS A 11 21.92 -9.75 16.15
N LYS A 12 21.09 -9.41 15.14
CA LYS A 12 20.68 -8.03 14.94
C LYS A 12 19.93 -7.59 16.20
N LYS A 13 20.44 -6.53 16.82
CA LYS A 13 19.85 -5.88 18.00
C LYS A 13 18.40 -5.50 17.68
N PRO A 14 17.45 -5.71 18.59
CA PRO A 14 16.07 -5.25 18.39
C PRO A 14 16.06 -3.75 18.09
N LEU A 15 15.21 -3.32 17.12
CA LEU A 15 14.87 -1.89 17.03
C LEU A 15 14.17 -1.53 18.34
N ASP A 16 14.74 -0.61 19.10
CA ASP A 16 14.03 0.02 20.17
C ASP A 16 12.94 0.96 19.60
N GLN A 17 12.03 1.40 20.41
CA GLN A 17 10.94 2.28 20.00
C GLN A 17 11.47 3.59 19.38
N SER A 18 12.65 4.05 19.80
CA SER A 18 13.34 5.23 19.24
C SER A 18 13.76 5.02 17.80
N SER A 19 14.19 3.81 17.43
CA SER A 19 14.60 3.47 16.07
C SER A 19 13.41 3.40 15.10
N LEU A 20 12.24 2.91 15.53
CA LEU A 20 11.03 2.89 14.70
C LEU A 20 10.51 4.31 14.46
N GLN A 21 10.49 5.15 15.50
CA GLN A 21 10.10 6.56 15.37
C GLN A 21 10.99 7.29 14.36
N LEU A 22 12.30 7.08 14.41
CA LEU A 22 13.23 7.69 13.45
C LEU A 22 12.93 7.26 12.00
N LEU A 23 12.56 6.00 11.76
CA LEU A 23 12.16 5.54 10.41
C LEU A 23 10.84 6.18 9.97
N VAL A 24 9.89 6.34 10.88
CA VAL A 24 8.61 7.03 10.60
C VAL A 24 8.85 8.51 10.29
N ASP A 25 9.69 9.18 11.07
CA ASP A 25 10.04 10.59 10.84
C ASP A 25 10.76 10.78 9.49
N GLU A 26 11.71 9.88 9.17
CA GLU A 26 12.36 9.86 7.86
C GLU A 26 11.36 9.66 6.72
N TYR A 27 10.38 8.75 6.90
CA TYR A 27 9.33 8.51 5.93
C TYR A 27 8.50 9.77 5.68
N ILE A 28 8.04 10.43 6.73
CA ILE A 28 7.23 11.65 6.64
C ILE A 28 8.02 12.75 5.93
N HIS A 29 9.26 12.97 6.36
CA HIS A 29 10.12 14.01 5.77
C HIS A 29 10.40 13.76 4.29
N ARG A 30 10.66 12.52 3.90
CA ARG A 30 11.08 12.17 2.54
C ARG A 30 9.92 12.05 1.56
N TRP A 31 8.76 11.58 2.01
CA TRP A 31 7.67 11.16 1.14
C TRP A 31 6.37 11.94 1.34
N GLY A 32 6.17 12.60 2.50
CA GLY A 32 4.89 13.22 2.86
C GLY A 32 4.40 14.23 1.83
N ASP A 33 5.25 15.14 1.37
CA ASP A 33 4.85 16.15 0.37
C ASP A 33 4.61 15.54 -1.01
N SER A 34 5.39 14.52 -1.39
CA SER A 34 5.20 13.82 -2.66
C SER A 34 3.83 13.15 -2.72
N TYR A 35 3.42 12.48 -1.65
CA TYR A 35 2.11 11.82 -1.59
C TYR A 35 0.95 12.82 -1.60
N LYS A 36 1.08 13.98 -0.94
CA LYS A 36 0.07 15.04 -1.04
C LYS A 36 -0.13 15.52 -2.47
N LEU A 37 0.96 15.71 -3.21
CA LEU A 37 0.90 16.09 -4.63
C LEU A 37 0.29 14.99 -5.49
N GLU A 38 0.59 13.73 -5.20
CA GLU A 38 -0.04 12.60 -5.88
C GLU A 38 -1.53 12.53 -5.60
N ASP A 39 -1.97 12.67 -4.35
CA ASP A 39 -3.38 12.66 -3.98
C ASP A 39 -4.15 13.81 -4.65
N GLN A 40 -3.54 15.00 -4.75
CA GLN A 40 -4.12 16.11 -5.50
C GLN A 40 -4.23 15.80 -7.01
N TRP A 41 -3.23 15.15 -7.58
CA TRP A 41 -3.22 14.75 -8.99
C TRP A 41 -4.30 13.71 -9.30
N TRP A 42 -4.41 12.69 -8.47
CA TRP A 42 -5.40 11.64 -8.63
C TRP A 42 -6.81 12.13 -8.27
N GLY A 43 -6.94 13.00 -7.28
CA GLY A 43 -8.21 13.55 -6.76
C GLY A 43 -8.75 14.76 -7.49
N ASP A 44 -8.24 15.11 -8.69
CA ASP A 44 -8.65 16.26 -9.47
C ASP A 44 -10.14 16.16 -9.89
N LYS A 45 -10.98 16.93 -9.22
CA LYS A 45 -12.44 16.96 -9.44
C LYS A 45 -12.88 17.62 -10.75
N LYS A 46 -11.96 18.15 -11.54
CA LYS A 46 -12.26 18.63 -12.90
C LYS A 46 -12.41 17.50 -13.90
N LEU A 47 -11.95 16.28 -13.55
CA LEU A 47 -12.11 15.10 -14.37
C LEU A 47 -13.53 14.54 -14.27
N THR A 48 -14.05 14.04 -15.37
CA THR A 48 -15.20 13.12 -15.36
C THR A 48 -14.80 11.78 -14.74
N TRP A 49 -15.77 10.92 -14.47
CA TRP A 49 -15.51 9.58 -13.94
C TRP A 49 -14.65 8.75 -14.90
N GLU A 50 -14.97 8.76 -16.20
CA GLU A 50 -14.21 8.06 -17.22
C GLU A 50 -12.76 8.57 -17.35
N GLU A 51 -12.59 9.89 -17.23
CA GLU A 51 -11.23 10.48 -17.23
C GLU A 51 -10.45 10.10 -15.98
N ALA A 52 -11.10 10.02 -14.81
CA ALA A 52 -10.48 9.55 -13.57
C ALA A 52 -10.08 8.07 -13.68
N ILE A 53 -10.95 7.22 -14.23
CA ILE A 53 -10.63 5.81 -14.54
C ILE A 53 -9.43 5.76 -15.49
N ALA A 54 -9.46 6.49 -16.59
CA ALA A 54 -8.38 6.49 -17.57
C ALA A 54 -7.05 6.96 -16.95
N ARG A 55 -7.07 7.99 -16.10
CA ARG A 55 -5.88 8.49 -15.39
C ARG A 55 -5.36 7.44 -14.43
N ALA A 56 -6.22 6.82 -13.61
CA ALA A 56 -5.84 5.81 -12.63
C ALA A 56 -5.15 4.61 -13.28
N TRP A 57 -5.72 4.08 -14.36
CA TRP A 57 -5.15 2.95 -15.10
C TRP A 57 -3.88 3.30 -15.88
N LYS A 58 -3.80 4.47 -16.51
CA LYS A 58 -2.56 4.93 -17.19
C LYS A 58 -1.38 5.05 -16.24
N SER A 59 -1.63 5.16 -14.94
CA SER A 59 -0.60 5.14 -13.89
C SER A 59 0.53 6.17 -14.09
N ARG A 60 0.21 7.33 -14.68
CA ARG A 60 1.19 8.39 -14.92
C ARG A 60 1.01 9.53 -13.93
N LEU A 61 2.10 9.87 -13.27
CA LEU A 61 2.20 11.03 -12.38
C LEU A 61 2.04 12.34 -13.17
N SER A 62 1.84 13.45 -12.48
CA SER A 62 1.63 14.78 -13.08
C SER A 62 2.74 15.20 -14.06
N HIS A 63 3.98 14.76 -13.83
CA HIS A 63 5.12 14.99 -14.72
C HIS A 63 5.29 13.94 -15.84
N GLY A 64 4.27 13.09 -16.06
CA GLY A 64 4.20 12.12 -17.17
C GLY A 64 4.92 10.79 -16.97
N LYS A 65 5.77 10.62 -15.94
CA LYS A 65 6.41 9.34 -15.65
C LYS A 65 5.40 8.32 -15.14
N MET A 66 5.58 7.07 -15.55
CA MET A 66 4.79 5.95 -15.03
C MET A 66 5.17 5.67 -13.57
N HIS A 67 4.18 5.37 -12.74
CA HIS A 67 4.40 4.96 -11.37
C HIS A 67 5.22 3.66 -11.32
N GLY A 68 6.21 3.59 -10.41
CA GLY A 68 7.22 2.53 -10.41
C GLY A 68 6.65 1.11 -10.32
N HIS A 69 5.61 0.90 -9.52
CA HIS A 69 4.97 -0.41 -9.37
C HIS A 69 4.35 -0.92 -10.68
N GLN A 70 3.91 -0.02 -11.56
CA GLN A 70 3.17 -0.38 -12.78
C GLN A 70 4.08 -0.60 -13.99
N CYS A 71 5.36 -0.23 -13.94
CA CYS A 71 6.28 -0.38 -15.07
C CYS A 71 6.38 -1.82 -15.58
N ARG A 72 6.28 -2.81 -14.68
CA ARG A 72 6.39 -4.24 -15.04
C ARG A 72 5.16 -4.78 -15.76
N VAL A 73 4.01 -4.15 -15.59
CA VAL A 73 2.71 -4.57 -16.13
C VAL A 73 2.13 -3.54 -17.10
N ALA A 74 2.95 -2.60 -17.56
CA ALA A 74 2.53 -1.46 -18.38
C ALA A 74 1.73 -1.87 -19.62
N ASN A 75 2.09 -2.98 -20.27
CA ASN A 75 1.41 -3.55 -21.43
C ASN A 75 0.02 -4.14 -21.11
N LYS A 76 -0.30 -4.36 -19.83
CA LYS A 76 -1.59 -4.91 -19.36
C LYS A 76 -2.54 -3.86 -18.80
N LEU A 77 -2.03 -2.67 -18.50
CA LEU A 77 -2.86 -1.60 -17.94
C LEU A 77 -3.94 -1.11 -18.91
N HIS A 78 -3.64 -1.17 -20.24
CA HIS A 78 -4.63 -0.81 -21.26
C HIS A 78 -5.79 -1.79 -21.29
N GLU A 79 -5.53 -3.09 -21.22
CA GLU A 79 -6.56 -4.13 -21.12
C GLU A 79 -7.44 -3.96 -19.87
N GLY A 80 -6.82 -3.64 -18.71
CA GLY A 80 -7.55 -3.31 -17.49
C GLY A 80 -8.44 -2.07 -17.63
N LEU A 81 -7.96 -1.03 -18.32
CA LEU A 81 -8.73 0.17 -18.63
C LEU A 81 -9.95 -0.16 -19.50
N GLU A 82 -9.77 -0.93 -20.59
CA GLU A 82 -10.86 -1.31 -21.49
C GLU A 82 -11.94 -2.10 -20.75
N VAL A 83 -11.54 -3.07 -19.93
CA VAL A 83 -12.48 -3.86 -19.11
C VAL A 83 -13.23 -2.96 -18.14
N THR A 84 -12.55 -1.99 -17.53
CA THR A 84 -13.16 -1.05 -16.58
C THR A 84 -14.17 -0.12 -17.27
N LEU A 85 -13.83 0.43 -18.42
CA LEU A 85 -14.73 1.32 -19.18
C LEU A 85 -15.96 0.58 -19.76
N ALA A 86 -15.84 -0.73 -20.00
CA ALA A 86 -16.98 -1.55 -20.41
C ALA A 86 -17.91 -1.90 -19.24
N ASP A 87 -17.44 -1.78 -18.01
CA ASP A 87 -18.25 -1.91 -16.80
C ASP A 87 -19.08 -0.64 -16.57
N LYS A 88 -20.34 -0.79 -16.18
CA LYS A 88 -21.28 0.34 -16.06
C LYS A 88 -21.33 0.92 -14.64
N THR A 89 -20.42 0.51 -13.78
CA THR A 89 -20.34 0.97 -12.37
C THR A 89 -20.10 2.48 -12.32
N GLN A 90 -20.91 3.16 -11.50
CA GLN A 90 -20.89 4.61 -11.35
C GLN A 90 -20.31 5.01 -10.00
N PRO A 91 -19.84 6.27 -9.81
CA PRO A 91 -19.30 6.74 -8.54
C PRO A 91 -20.21 6.53 -7.34
N GLU A 92 -21.53 6.63 -7.54
CA GLU A 92 -22.56 6.51 -6.51
C GLU A 92 -22.74 5.09 -5.98
N ASP A 93 -22.19 4.09 -6.70
CA ASP A 93 -22.25 2.68 -6.29
C ASP A 93 -21.25 2.38 -5.16
N PHE A 94 -20.28 3.27 -4.92
CA PHE A 94 -19.25 3.07 -3.92
C PHE A 94 -19.62 3.75 -2.60
N LYS A 95 -19.62 2.96 -1.51
CA LYS A 95 -19.92 3.43 -0.15
C LYS A 95 -18.66 3.75 0.65
N ASP A 96 -17.57 3.06 0.36
CA ASP A 96 -16.30 3.10 1.07
C ASP A 96 -15.16 2.65 0.16
N PHE A 97 -13.93 2.75 0.64
CA PHE A 97 -12.76 2.32 -0.10
C PHE A 97 -12.78 0.81 -0.40
N GLN A 98 -13.31 -0.01 0.50
CA GLN A 98 -13.37 -1.46 0.29
C GLN A 98 -14.19 -1.80 -0.96
N SER A 99 -15.34 -1.17 -1.15
CA SER A 99 -16.17 -1.38 -2.35
C SER A 99 -15.46 -0.98 -3.64
N VAL A 100 -14.65 0.09 -3.62
CA VAL A 100 -13.79 0.46 -4.77
C VAL A 100 -12.72 -0.61 -5.01
N TYR A 101 -12.07 -1.07 -3.96
CA TYR A 101 -11.02 -2.10 -4.06
C TYR A 101 -11.58 -3.42 -4.60
N ASP A 102 -12.71 -3.89 -4.07
CA ASP A 102 -13.36 -5.13 -4.50
C ASP A 102 -13.75 -5.08 -5.98
N TRP A 103 -14.28 -3.95 -6.42
CA TRP A 103 -14.60 -3.73 -7.83
C TRP A 103 -13.34 -3.78 -8.71
N VAL A 104 -12.30 -3.03 -8.38
CA VAL A 104 -11.04 -3.04 -9.15
C VAL A 104 -10.41 -4.44 -9.11
N GLN A 105 -10.47 -5.15 -7.99
CA GLN A 105 -9.98 -6.52 -7.86
C GLN A 105 -10.72 -7.46 -8.82
N SER A 106 -12.03 -7.32 -8.97
CA SER A 106 -12.83 -8.08 -9.93
C SER A 106 -12.40 -7.83 -11.38
N ILE A 107 -12.05 -6.59 -11.72
CA ILE A 107 -11.50 -6.22 -13.03
C ILE A 107 -10.11 -6.86 -13.24
N VAL A 108 -9.22 -6.70 -12.26
CA VAL A 108 -7.85 -7.27 -12.29
C VAL A 108 -7.88 -8.78 -12.46
N ALA A 109 -8.81 -9.50 -11.82
CA ALA A 109 -8.96 -10.95 -11.95
C ALA A 109 -9.29 -11.40 -13.38
N ARG A 110 -9.87 -10.53 -14.21
CA ARG A 110 -10.19 -10.79 -15.63
C ARG A 110 -9.02 -10.55 -16.57
N VAL A 111 -7.92 -9.92 -16.10
CA VAL A 111 -6.76 -9.56 -16.93
C VAL A 111 -5.53 -10.35 -16.48
N LYS A 112 -5.12 -11.34 -17.29
CA LYS A 112 -3.97 -12.19 -16.95
C LYS A 112 -2.69 -11.36 -16.82
N GLY A 113 -2.02 -11.46 -15.68
CA GLY A 113 -0.74 -10.78 -15.39
C GLY A 113 -0.87 -9.53 -14.54
N LEU A 114 -2.10 -9.08 -14.24
CA LEU A 114 -2.35 -8.11 -13.18
C LEU A 114 -2.56 -8.82 -11.83
N GLY A 115 -2.27 -8.15 -10.73
CA GLY A 115 -2.36 -8.72 -9.39
C GLY A 115 -2.78 -7.71 -8.33
N ALA A 116 -2.79 -8.15 -7.06
CA ALA A 116 -3.28 -7.38 -5.91
C ALA A 116 -2.63 -5.99 -5.79
N THR A 117 -1.33 -5.84 -6.08
CA THR A 117 -0.66 -4.53 -6.07
C THR A 117 -1.28 -3.59 -7.11
N THR A 118 -1.60 -4.08 -8.31
CA THR A 118 -2.27 -3.24 -9.33
C THR A 118 -3.68 -2.89 -8.89
N ALA A 119 -4.42 -3.85 -8.32
CA ALA A 119 -5.77 -3.61 -7.81
C ALA A 119 -5.76 -2.50 -6.75
N TYR A 120 -4.85 -2.59 -5.78
CA TYR A 120 -4.72 -1.58 -4.73
C TYR A 120 -4.31 -0.21 -5.28
N ASP A 121 -3.27 -0.15 -6.14
CA ASP A 121 -2.79 1.11 -6.71
C ASP A 121 -3.88 1.84 -7.52
N VAL A 122 -4.65 1.10 -8.34
CA VAL A 122 -5.76 1.68 -9.12
C VAL A 122 -6.89 2.11 -8.19
N ALA A 123 -7.29 1.27 -7.22
CA ALA A 123 -8.33 1.61 -6.25
C ALA A 123 -7.94 2.85 -5.43
N ARG A 124 -6.67 2.99 -5.00
CA ARG A 124 -6.18 4.17 -4.28
C ARG A 124 -6.34 5.46 -5.09
N ARG A 125 -6.02 5.41 -6.38
CA ARG A 125 -6.15 6.57 -7.27
C ARG A 125 -7.61 6.95 -7.50
N LEU A 126 -8.47 5.98 -7.70
CA LEU A 126 -9.91 6.20 -7.80
C LEU A 126 -10.51 6.65 -6.47
N GLY A 127 -10.07 6.07 -5.35
CA GLY A 127 -10.44 6.48 -4.01
C GLY A 127 -10.10 7.95 -3.74
N ALA A 128 -8.94 8.43 -4.19
CA ALA A 128 -8.59 9.85 -4.10
C ALA A 128 -9.59 10.75 -4.86
N TRP A 129 -10.01 10.33 -6.06
CA TRP A 129 -11.05 11.06 -6.81
C TRP A 129 -12.41 10.97 -6.12
N LEU A 130 -12.80 9.81 -5.62
CA LEU A 130 -14.06 9.58 -4.90
C LEU A 130 -14.10 10.22 -3.51
N ARG A 131 -12.94 10.57 -2.93
CA ARG A 131 -12.72 10.97 -1.53
C ARG A 131 -13.04 9.83 -0.56
N LEU A 132 -12.70 8.62 -0.96
CA LEU A 132 -12.82 7.40 -0.17
C LEU A 132 -11.40 6.89 0.16
N GLU A 133 -11.06 6.88 1.44
CA GLU A 133 -9.74 6.46 1.91
C GLU A 133 -9.81 5.09 2.60
N PRO A 134 -8.75 4.27 2.50
CA PRO A 134 -8.69 3.02 3.24
C PRO A 134 -8.64 3.27 4.74
N VAL A 135 -9.43 2.53 5.49
CA VAL A 135 -9.44 2.53 6.97
C VAL A 135 -8.67 1.34 7.56
N VAL A 136 -8.25 0.41 6.70
CA VAL A 136 -7.42 -0.76 7.03
C VAL A 136 -6.19 -0.78 6.15
N VAL A 137 -5.14 -1.49 6.58
CA VAL A 137 -3.89 -1.64 5.82
C VAL A 137 -4.00 -2.86 4.91
N TYR A 138 -3.86 -2.67 3.61
CA TYR A 138 -3.87 -3.75 2.61
C TYR A 138 -2.49 -4.39 2.50
N LEU A 139 -2.40 -5.70 2.74
CA LEU A 139 -1.15 -6.43 2.85
C LEU A 139 -0.84 -7.20 1.56
N HIS A 140 -0.26 -6.52 0.59
CA HIS A 140 0.18 -7.15 -0.65
C HIS A 140 1.69 -6.97 -0.86
N ALA A 141 2.33 -7.92 -1.56
CA ALA A 141 3.74 -7.87 -1.95
C ALA A 141 4.67 -7.35 -0.84
N GLY A 142 5.24 -6.15 -1.03
CA GLY A 142 6.19 -5.54 -0.11
C GLY A 142 5.60 -5.20 1.26
N THR A 143 4.35 -4.76 1.30
CA THR A 143 3.62 -4.40 2.52
C THR A 143 3.44 -5.61 3.43
N ALA A 144 3.03 -6.76 2.90
CA ALA A 144 2.96 -8.01 3.65
C ALA A 144 4.32 -8.42 4.23
N SER A 145 5.41 -8.15 3.50
CA SER A 145 6.76 -8.40 4.00
C SER A 145 7.15 -7.50 5.17
N GLY A 146 6.75 -6.23 5.13
CA GLY A 146 6.93 -5.27 6.23
C GLY A 146 6.06 -5.62 7.44
N ALA A 147 4.77 -5.95 7.21
CA ALA A 147 3.81 -6.29 8.26
C ALA A 147 4.24 -7.51 9.09
N ARG A 148 4.79 -8.54 8.43
CA ARG A 148 5.35 -9.72 9.13
C ARG A 148 6.46 -9.39 10.13
N LYS A 149 7.13 -8.24 10.00
CA LYS A 149 8.13 -7.79 11.01
C LYS A 149 7.50 -7.43 12.34
N PHE A 150 6.21 -7.11 12.33
CA PHE A 150 5.38 -6.83 13.49
C PHE A 150 4.50 -8.03 13.89
N GLY A 151 4.67 -9.21 13.26
CA GLY A 151 3.84 -10.37 13.51
C GLY A 151 2.44 -10.28 12.89
N VAL A 152 2.22 -9.33 11.97
CA VAL A 152 0.92 -9.13 11.31
C VAL A 152 0.91 -9.85 9.95
N GLU A 153 -0.12 -10.69 9.73
CA GLU A 153 -0.31 -11.50 8.53
C GLU A 153 -1.75 -11.38 8.03
N GLY A 154 -2.01 -11.86 6.80
CA GLY A 154 -3.31 -11.84 6.13
C GLY A 154 -3.29 -10.98 4.87
N GLU A 155 -4.47 -10.67 4.34
CA GLU A 155 -4.65 -9.81 3.17
C GLU A 155 -4.88 -8.35 3.56
N ILE A 156 -5.52 -8.14 4.71
CA ILE A 156 -5.77 -6.83 5.31
C ILE A 156 -5.49 -6.91 6.82
N ALA A 157 -5.16 -5.77 7.40
CA ALA A 157 -4.97 -5.65 8.84
C ALA A 157 -5.57 -4.35 9.38
N SER A 158 -6.12 -4.40 10.61
CA SER A 158 -6.46 -3.18 11.32
C SER A 158 -5.21 -2.34 11.56
N LEU A 159 -5.33 -1.03 11.47
CA LEU A 159 -4.24 -0.12 11.80
C LEU A 159 -3.77 -0.30 13.26
N SER A 160 -4.68 -0.69 14.17
CA SER A 160 -4.38 -0.98 15.58
C SER A 160 -3.50 -2.22 15.79
N ALA A 161 -3.31 -3.07 14.79
CA ALA A 161 -2.39 -4.21 14.86
C ALA A 161 -0.91 -3.81 14.79
N PHE A 162 -0.61 -2.56 14.50
CA PHE A 162 0.75 -2.04 14.36
C PHE A 162 1.14 -1.18 15.57
N PRO A 163 2.45 -0.93 15.81
CA PRO A 163 2.92 0.02 16.82
C PRO A 163 2.34 1.43 16.62
N LYS A 164 2.24 2.20 17.72
CA LYS A 164 1.63 3.54 17.70
C LYS A 164 2.26 4.47 16.67
N GLU A 165 3.56 4.40 16.48
CA GLU A 165 4.31 5.19 15.48
C GLU A 165 3.79 4.94 14.06
N VAL A 166 3.48 3.69 13.71
CA VAL A 166 2.90 3.32 12.43
C VAL A 166 1.42 3.72 12.37
N GLN A 167 0.69 3.57 13.47
CA GLN A 167 -0.72 3.96 13.54
C GLN A 167 -0.93 5.45 13.24
N LEU A 168 -0.02 6.31 13.69
CA LEU A 168 -0.08 7.76 13.46
C LEU A 168 0.02 8.15 11.98
N LEU A 169 0.52 7.26 11.14
CA LEU A 169 0.59 7.48 9.69
C LEU A 169 -0.79 7.40 9.01
N GLY A 170 -1.77 6.72 9.62
CA GLY A 170 -3.00 6.34 8.93
C GLY A 170 -2.81 5.16 7.98
N ALA A 171 -3.90 4.52 7.54
CA ALA A 171 -3.84 3.25 6.82
C ALA A 171 -3.06 3.33 5.49
N THR A 172 -3.28 4.38 4.71
CA THR A 172 -2.59 4.61 3.42
C THR A 172 -1.08 4.75 3.58
N HIS A 173 -0.65 5.62 4.50
CA HIS A 173 0.77 5.85 4.70
C HIS A 173 1.44 4.70 5.45
N ALA A 174 0.72 3.98 6.31
CA ALA A 174 1.21 2.75 6.93
C ALA A 174 1.51 1.69 5.87
N GLU A 175 0.63 1.51 4.86
CA GLU A 175 0.87 0.62 3.73
C GLU A 175 2.17 0.98 3.02
N ASN A 176 2.33 2.23 2.59
CA ASN A 176 3.53 2.71 1.91
C ASN A 176 4.80 2.55 2.77
N PHE A 177 4.74 2.93 4.05
CA PHE A 177 5.83 2.79 5.00
C PHE A 177 6.30 1.33 5.11
N LEU A 178 5.37 0.41 5.32
CA LEU A 178 5.65 -1.02 5.43
C LEU A 178 6.32 -1.57 4.15
N CYS A 179 5.87 -1.12 2.98
CA CYS A 179 6.45 -1.52 1.70
C CYS A 179 7.87 -0.98 1.51
N ILE A 180 8.09 0.30 1.78
CA ILE A 180 9.37 0.99 1.56
C ILE A 180 10.42 0.52 2.55
N TYR A 181 10.07 0.46 3.85
CA TYR A 181 11.01 0.19 4.94
C TYR A 181 11.06 -1.28 5.38
N LYS A 182 10.41 -2.21 4.66
CA LYS A 182 10.37 -3.67 4.97
C LYS A 182 11.72 -4.31 5.31
N ASN A 183 12.81 -3.81 4.74
CA ASN A 183 14.15 -4.34 4.97
C ASN A 183 14.88 -3.65 6.14
N GLN A 184 14.39 -2.50 6.59
CA GLN A 184 14.95 -1.71 7.68
C GLN A 184 14.24 -1.98 9.00
N ILE A 185 12.95 -2.37 8.95
CA ILE A 185 12.18 -2.81 10.10
C ILE A 185 12.76 -4.13 10.63
N SER A 186 13.17 -4.19 11.88
CA SER A 186 13.69 -5.41 12.52
C SER A 186 12.58 -6.18 13.26
N CYS A 187 12.75 -7.50 13.39
CA CYS A 187 11.74 -8.45 13.87
C CYS A 187 11.36 -8.36 15.37
N SER A 188 11.71 -7.33 16.13
CA SER A 188 11.55 -7.35 17.59
C SER A 188 10.46 -6.45 18.15
N ALA A 189 9.63 -5.84 17.32
CA ALA A 189 8.51 -5.00 17.79
C ALA A 189 7.24 -5.79 18.18
N ALA A 190 7.24 -7.13 18.02
CA ALA A 190 6.04 -7.97 18.24
C ALA A 190 5.68 -8.26 19.71
N GLN A 191 6.45 -7.80 20.70
CA GLN A 191 6.26 -8.22 22.09
C GLN A 191 5.41 -7.28 22.96
N HIS A 192 4.84 -6.21 22.44
CA HIS A 192 4.10 -5.24 23.29
C HIS A 192 2.58 -5.15 23.07
N VAL A 193 1.97 -6.02 22.25
CA VAL A 193 0.51 -5.96 22.01
C VAL A 193 -0.30 -6.86 22.96
N SER A 194 0.32 -7.73 23.77
CA SER A 194 -0.42 -8.73 24.57
C SER A 194 -0.53 -8.49 26.09
N ALA A 195 -0.33 -7.27 26.58
CA ALA A 195 -0.33 -7.01 28.03
C ALA A 195 -1.24 -5.86 28.48
N ALA A 196 -2.37 -5.63 27.82
CA ALA A 196 -3.33 -4.61 28.26
C ALA A 196 -4.79 -5.06 28.12
N ASP A 197 -5.10 -6.31 28.52
CA ASP A 197 -6.46 -6.74 28.88
C ASP A 197 -6.32 -7.83 29.95
N GLY A 198 -6.32 -7.37 31.21
CA GLY A 198 -6.42 -8.14 32.42
C GLY A 198 -7.14 -7.33 33.46
#